data_a2cf0abde243e6464bab1329bacfbbe6
#
_entry.id   a2cf0abde243e6464bab1329bacfbbe6
#
_cell.length_a   1.000
_cell.length_b   1.000
_cell.length_c   1.000
_cell.angle_alpha   90.00
_cell.angle_beta   90.00
_cell.angle_gamma   90.00
#
_symmetry.space_group_name_H-M   'P 1'
#
loop_
_entity.id
_entity.type
_entity.pdbx_description
1 polymer ?
#
loop_
_entity_poly.entity_id
_entity_poly.type
_entity_poly.pdbx_seq_one_letter_code
_entity_poly.pdbx_strand_id
1 'polypeptide(L)'
;AEVKDYDGIEYVPTSREVTQDQIDEKINSFCTDNNVETKDYDSVIKDGDDVNINYVETINGEEKAKNDDEAGTSIVMGKDALAPGLDEQMIGLKPGVQKTFTITYPDDYSDTTVAGMEAKFDVTINYIKITTTPEYTDDLVKSATDGKYTTTADYTKYLTDELQKDADKSADNTDRANVLKAIKEKTTFTKYPEGEIDAYVKSVMDNIESSASQYGIGVPTFLQYFYGYTDEASFV
;
A
#
# COMPACT_ATOMS: atom_id res chain seq x y z
N ALA A 1 -35.93 24.44 -13.41
CA ALA A 1 -36.41 23.27 -12.68
C ALA A 1 -37.18 23.75 -11.45
N GLU A 2 -38.34 23.22 -11.21
CA GLU A 2 -39.09 23.46 -10.00
C GLU A 2 -38.96 22.21 -9.13
N VAL A 3 -38.34 22.34 -7.96
CA VAL A 3 -38.23 21.26 -6.99
C VAL A 3 -39.48 21.32 -6.10
N LYS A 4 -40.31 20.28 -6.13
CA LYS A 4 -41.51 20.15 -5.32
C LYS A 4 -41.36 19.02 -4.32
N ASP A 5 -42.08 19.11 -3.22
CA ASP A 5 -42.21 18.03 -2.23
C ASP A 5 -40.91 17.55 -1.59
N TYR A 6 -39.93 18.47 -1.38
CA TYR A 6 -38.70 18.17 -0.65
C TYR A 6 -38.91 18.17 0.89
N ASP A 7 -40.02 18.68 1.38
CA ASP A 7 -40.39 18.61 2.79
C ASP A 7 -40.78 17.18 3.18
N GLY A 8 -40.27 16.72 4.33
CA GLY A 8 -40.57 15.35 4.83
C GLY A 8 -39.84 14.24 4.10
N ILE A 9 -38.64 14.53 3.54
CA ILE A 9 -37.74 13.47 3.05
C ILE A 9 -37.18 12.72 4.25
N GLU A 10 -37.52 11.44 4.33
CA GLU A 10 -36.98 10.53 5.33
C GLU A 10 -35.72 9.83 4.80
N TYR A 11 -34.70 9.76 5.63
CA TYR A 11 -33.49 8.96 5.38
C TYR A 11 -33.02 8.32 6.67
N VAL A 12 -32.25 7.24 6.57
CA VAL A 12 -31.64 6.59 7.73
C VAL A 12 -30.26 7.22 7.93
N PRO A 13 -30.03 7.90 9.06
CA PRO A 13 -28.72 8.49 9.35
C PRO A 13 -27.61 7.42 9.37
N THR A 14 -26.48 7.76 8.81
CA THR A 14 -25.30 6.90 8.83
C THR A 14 -24.73 6.84 10.26
N SER A 15 -24.31 5.65 10.69
CA SER A 15 -23.67 5.47 11.99
C SER A 15 -22.38 6.31 12.09
N ARG A 16 -22.19 6.94 13.25
CA ARG A 16 -21.02 7.74 13.60
C ARG A 16 -20.22 7.10 14.74
N GLU A 17 -20.54 5.87 15.07
CA GLU A 17 -19.92 5.16 16.18
C GLU A 17 -18.50 4.74 15.81
N VAL A 18 -17.54 5.10 16.66
CA VAL A 18 -16.15 4.59 16.61
C VAL A 18 -16.09 3.35 17.51
N THR A 19 -15.65 2.25 16.92
CA THR A 19 -15.54 0.97 17.65
C THR A 19 -14.19 0.83 18.33
N GLN A 20 -14.11 -0.02 19.36
CA GLN A 20 -12.86 -0.34 20.02
C GLN A 20 -11.85 -0.97 19.03
N ASP A 21 -12.31 -1.82 18.13
CA ASP A 21 -11.45 -2.45 17.11
C ASP A 21 -10.74 -1.40 16.22
N GLN A 22 -11.42 -0.33 15.84
CA GLN A 22 -10.81 0.76 15.07
C GLN A 22 -9.73 1.51 15.88
N ILE A 23 -9.96 1.70 17.17
CA ILE A 23 -8.98 2.32 18.08
C ILE A 23 -7.77 1.40 18.22
N ASP A 24 -8.00 0.11 18.44
CA ASP A 24 -6.95 -0.90 18.59
C ASP A 24 -6.12 -1.04 17.31
N GLU A 25 -6.75 -0.97 16.13
CA GLU A 25 -6.08 -0.96 14.83
C GLU A 25 -5.15 0.25 14.69
N LYS A 26 -5.58 1.44 15.09
CA LYS A 26 -4.74 2.65 15.10
C LYS A 26 -3.57 2.54 16.07
N ILE A 27 -3.79 1.98 17.25
CA ILE A 27 -2.74 1.73 18.24
C ILE A 27 -1.71 0.71 17.69
N ASN A 28 -2.18 -0.38 17.08
CA ASN A 28 -1.30 -1.38 16.47
C ASN A 28 -0.49 -0.79 15.31
N SER A 29 -1.11 0.03 14.46
CA SER A 29 -0.41 0.76 13.39
C SER A 29 0.67 1.67 13.98
N PHE A 30 0.33 2.45 15.00
CA PHE A 30 1.30 3.32 15.68
C PHE A 30 2.49 2.53 16.24
N CYS A 31 2.26 1.39 16.88
CA CYS A 31 3.35 0.52 17.35
C CYS A 31 4.19 -0.01 16.19
N THR A 32 3.58 -0.45 15.10
CA THR A 32 4.26 -0.98 13.90
C THR A 32 5.10 0.10 13.21
N ASP A 33 4.57 1.33 13.12
CA ASP A 33 5.29 2.47 12.53
C ASP A 33 6.53 2.87 13.36
N ASN A 34 6.60 2.42 14.61
CA ASN A 34 7.71 2.62 15.53
C ASN A 34 8.54 1.35 15.78
N ASN A 35 8.52 0.41 14.85
CA ASN A 35 9.34 -0.77 14.91
C ASN A 35 10.81 -0.44 15.15
N VAL A 36 11.45 -1.25 16.00
CA VAL A 36 12.87 -1.16 16.28
C VAL A 36 13.61 -2.25 15.50
N GLU A 37 14.58 -1.85 14.68
CA GLU A 37 15.44 -2.77 13.96
C GLU A 37 16.75 -2.96 14.73
N THR A 38 17.14 -4.21 14.93
CA THR A 38 18.43 -4.60 15.52
C THR A 38 19.14 -5.59 14.60
N LYS A 39 20.45 -5.70 14.77
CA LYS A 39 21.31 -6.61 13.97
C LYS A 39 21.71 -7.77 14.84
N ASP A 40 21.40 -8.98 14.41
CA ASP A 40 21.86 -10.21 15.03
C ASP A 40 23.04 -10.78 14.23
N TYR A 41 24.15 -10.98 14.90
CA TYR A 41 25.40 -11.49 14.31
C TYR A 41 25.69 -12.93 14.73
N ASP A 42 24.89 -13.52 15.61
CA ASP A 42 25.20 -14.79 16.26
C ASP A 42 24.27 -15.94 15.89
N SER A 43 23.02 -15.63 15.55
CA SER A 43 22.01 -16.64 15.22
C SER A 43 22.27 -17.31 13.88
N VAL A 44 21.71 -18.52 13.75
CA VAL A 44 21.68 -19.28 12.50
C VAL A 44 20.49 -18.82 11.66
N ILE A 45 20.74 -18.56 10.38
CA ILE A 45 19.73 -18.18 9.40
C ILE A 45 18.67 -19.28 9.27
N LYS A 46 17.40 -18.86 9.29
CA LYS A 46 16.23 -19.71 9.12
C LYS A 46 15.34 -19.17 7.99
N ASP A 47 14.44 -20.02 7.54
CA ASP A 47 13.38 -19.60 6.63
C ASP A 47 12.54 -18.46 7.23
N GLY A 48 12.24 -17.44 6.42
CA GLY A 48 11.53 -16.21 6.83
C GLY A 48 12.40 -15.13 7.46
N ASP A 49 13.69 -15.37 7.76
CA ASP A 49 14.58 -14.34 8.29
C ASP A 49 14.87 -13.26 7.24
N ASP A 50 14.95 -12.01 7.67
CA ASP A 50 15.44 -10.89 6.86
C ASP A 50 16.97 -10.80 7.05
N VAL A 51 17.70 -11.14 6.00
CA VAL A 51 19.18 -11.27 6.06
C VAL A 51 19.82 -10.20 5.20
N ASN A 52 20.74 -9.43 5.79
CA ASN A 52 21.52 -8.45 5.06
C ASN A 52 22.78 -9.11 4.51
N ILE A 53 23.01 -8.95 3.21
CA ILE A 53 24.13 -9.53 2.48
C ILE A 53 24.79 -8.51 1.56
N ASN A 54 26.07 -8.78 1.24
CA ASN A 54 26.71 -8.29 0.02
C ASN A 54 26.85 -9.45 -0.95
N TYR A 55 26.78 -9.19 -2.25
CA TYR A 55 26.94 -10.23 -3.25
C TYR A 55 27.54 -9.72 -4.56
N VAL A 56 28.15 -10.64 -5.28
CA VAL A 56 28.56 -10.46 -6.68
C VAL A 56 28.06 -11.68 -7.46
N GLU A 57 27.26 -11.43 -8.48
CA GLU A 57 26.78 -12.44 -9.42
C GLU A 57 27.69 -12.48 -10.65
N THR A 58 28.11 -13.69 -11.03
CA THR A 58 28.95 -13.93 -12.20
C THR A 58 28.32 -15.03 -13.06
N ILE A 59 28.14 -14.77 -14.35
CA ILE A 59 27.67 -15.75 -15.36
C ILE A 59 28.67 -15.81 -16.47
N ASN A 60 29.11 -17.01 -16.84
CA ASN A 60 30.14 -17.24 -17.87
C ASN A 60 31.45 -16.45 -17.65
N GLY A 61 31.80 -16.15 -16.40
CA GLY A 61 32.98 -15.39 -16.03
C GLY A 61 32.83 -13.87 -16.11
N GLU A 62 31.64 -13.37 -16.41
CA GLU A 62 31.35 -11.93 -16.44
C GLU A 62 30.46 -11.55 -15.25
N GLU A 63 30.78 -10.43 -14.59
CA GLU A 63 29.93 -9.84 -13.55
C GLU A 63 28.63 -9.36 -14.18
N LYS A 64 27.49 -9.82 -13.62
CA LYS A 64 26.14 -9.48 -14.07
C LYS A 64 25.45 -8.51 -13.12
N ALA A 65 25.56 -8.77 -11.83
CA ALA A 65 24.98 -7.93 -10.79
C ALA A 65 25.88 -7.94 -9.55
N LYS A 66 25.78 -6.87 -8.77
CA LYS A 66 26.42 -6.82 -7.44
C LYS A 66 25.74 -5.82 -6.52
N ASN A 67 25.90 -6.08 -5.25
CA ASN A 67 25.75 -5.10 -4.18
C ASN A 67 26.92 -5.35 -3.22
N ASP A 68 27.89 -4.42 -3.21
CA ASP A 68 29.13 -4.50 -2.42
C ASP A 68 29.35 -3.23 -1.58
N ASP A 69 28.31 -2.41 -1.39
CA ASP A 69 28.37 -1.21 -0.54
C ASP A 69 28.23 -1.56 0.97
N GLU A 70 28.52 -0.57 1.83
CA GLU A 70 28.42 -0.74 3.29
C GLU A 70 27.01 -1.00 3.79
N ALA A 71 25.98 -0.59 3.05
CA ALA A 71 24.60 -0.79 3.43
C ALA A 71 24.16 -2.25 3.23
N GLY A 72 24.74 -2.91 2.24
CA GLY A 72 24.32 -4.24 1.82
C GLY A 72 22.92 -4.27 1.24
N THR A 73 22.40 -5.46 1.01
CA THR A 73 21.03 -5.72 0.56
C THR A 73 20.34 -6.63 1.54
N SER A 74 19.11 -6.27 1.96
CA SER A 74 18.24 -7.13 2.75
C SER A 74 17.42 -8.04 1.83
N ILE A 75 17.43 -9.33 2.13
CA ILE A 75 16.62 -10.35 1.45
C ILE A 75 15.91 -11.21 2.48
N VAL A 76 14.67 -11.56 2.20
CA VAL A 76 13.87 -12.44 3.07
C VAL A 76 14.03 -13.87 2.59
N MET A 77 14.54 -14.73 3.47
CA MET A 77 14.76 -16.15 3.17
C MET A 77 13.47 -16.87 2.76
N GLY A 78 13.56 -17.70 1.72
CA GLY A 78 12.42 -18.42 1.17
C GLY A 78 11.55 -17.60 0.20
N LYS A 79 12.04 -16.45 -0.28
CA LYS A 79 11.35 -15.61 -1.29
C LYS A 79 12.05 -15.56 -2.63
N ASP A 80 13.20 -16.22 -2.79
CA ASP A 80 14.00 -16.24 -4.03
C ASP A 80 14.27 -14.83 -4.60
N ALA A 81 14.57 -13.89 -3.71
CA ALA A 81 14.61 -12.47 -4.05
C ALA A 81 15.73 -12.11 -5.05
N LEU A 82 16.81 -12.87 -5.08
CA LEU A 82 17.94 -12.66 -6.01
C LEU A 82 17.95 -13.71 -7.11
N ALA A 83 17.88 -14.97 -6.75
CA ALA A 83 17.91 -16.08 -7.69
C ALA A 83 17.21 -17.32 -7.10
N PRO A 84 16.53 -18.12 -7.92
CA PRO A 84 15.83 -19.31 -7.45
C PRO A 84 16.78 -20.30 -6.75
N GLY A 85 16.44 -20.67 -5.52
CA GLY A 85 17.18 -21.64 -4.71
C GLY A 85 18.48 -21.12 -4.08
N LEU A 86 18.79 -19.83 -4.21
CA LEU A 86 19.95 -19.21 -3.53
C LEU A 86 19.71 -19.12 -2.03
N ASP A 87 18.52 -18.69 -1.63
CA ASP A 87 18.11 -18.53 -0.22
C ASP A 87 18.23 -19.82 0.56
N GLU A 88 17.80 -20.94 -0.03
CA GLU A 88 17.84 -22.28 0.58
C GLU A 88 19.26 -22.69 0.93
N GLN A 89 20.25 -22.30 0.12
CA GLN A 89 21.67 -22.63 0.36
C GLN A 89 22.28 -21.78 1.48
N MET A 90 21.65 -20.67 1.87
CA MET A 90 22.08 -19.82 2.98
C MET A 90 21.46 -20.22 4.32
N ILE A 91 20.32 -20.91 4.31
CA ILE A 91 19.68 -21.43 5.54
C ILE A 91 20.69 -22.34 6.27
N GLY A 92 20.79 -22.16 7.58
CA GLY A 92 21.73 -22.89 8.44
C GLY A 92 23.12 -22.26 8.53
N LEU A 93 23.44 -21.22 7.77
CA LEU A 93 24.67 -20.45 7.91
C LEU A 93 24.51 -19.36 8.98
N LYS A 94 25.60 -18.68 9.28
CA LYS A 94 25.64 -17.56 10.23
C LYS A 94 26.18 -16.29 9.58
N PRO A 95 25.86 -15.12 10.14
CA PRO A 95 26.54 -13.87 9.80
C PRO A 95 28.07 -14.00 9.91
N GLY A 96 28.78 -13.23 9.08
CA GLY A 96 30.23 -13.28 8.94
C GLY A 96 30.74 -14.36 7.97
N VAL A 97 29.87 -15.25 7.48
CA VAL A 97 30.25 -16.24 6.46
C VAL A 97 30.36 -15.55 5.10
N GLN A 98 31.48 -15.81 4.42
CA GLN A 98 31.67 -15.51 3.01
C GLN A 98 31.73 -16.83 2.23
N LYS A 99 30.90 -17.00 1.23
CA LYS A 99 30.78 -18.24 0.48
C LYS A 99 30.29 -18.01 -0.94
N THR A 100 30.87 -18.78 -1.88
CA THR A 100 30.37 -18.87 -3.25
C THR A 100 29.29 -19.92 -3.33
N PHE A 101 28.14 -19.53 -3.87
CA PHE A 101 27.03 -20.42 -4.21
C PHE A 101 26.94 -20.56 -5.71
N THR A 102 26.54 -21.73 -6.18
CA THR A 102 26.26 -21.98 -7.59
C THR A 102 24.78 -22.35 -7.73
N ILE A 103 24.09 -21.66 -8.61
CA ILE A 103 22.69 -21.94 -8.96
C ILE A 103 22.58 -22.10 -10.48
N THR A 104 21.53 -22.77 -10.94
CA THR A 104 21.16 -22.81 -12.36
C THR A 104 19.79 -22.18 -12.48
N TYR A 105 19.67 -21.12 -13.29
CA TYR A 105 18.38 -20.52 -13.60
C TYR A 105 17.50 -21.52 -14.36
N PRO A 106 16.20 -21.63 -14.06
CA PRO A 106 15.28 -22.45 -14.84
C PRO A 106 15.25 -22.08 -16.32
N ASP A 107 15.01 -23.05 -17.21
CA ASP A 107 14.94 -22.79 -18.65
C ASP A 107 13.79 -21.83 -19.02
N ASP A 108 12.74 -21.79 -18.20
CA ASP A 108 11.57 -20.92 -18.36
C ASP A 108 11.65 -19.65 -17.48
N TYR A 109 12.84 -19.29 -17.01
CA TYR A 109 13.03 -18.09 -16.19
C TYR A 109 12.62 -16.83 -16.96
N SER A 110 11.97 -15.88 -16.27
CA SER A 110 11.40 -14.68 -16.88
C SER A 110 12.42 -13.80 -17.61
N ASP A 111 13.65 -13.72 -17.10
CA ASP A 111 14.76 -13.11 -17.80
C ASP A 111 15.43 -14.14 -18.73
N THR A 112 15.04 -14.08 -20.00
CA THR A 112 15.56 -14.99 -21.05
C THR A 112 17.05 -14.83 -21.31
N THR A 113 17.70 -13.77 -20.80
CA THR A 113 19.15 -13.56 -21.00
C THR A 113 20.00 -14.42 -20.06
N VAL A 114 19.40 -14.95 -18.99
CA VAL A 114 20.06 -15.83 -18.00
C VAL A 114 19.37 -17.19 -17.88
N ALA A 115 18.21 -17.40 -18.52
CA ALA A 115 17.48 -18.66 -18.49
C ALA A 115 18.37 -19.84 -18.90
N GLY A 116 18.32 -20.93 -18.11
CA GLY A 116 19.13 -22.12 -18.29
C GLY A 116 20.62 -21.97 -17.97
N MET A 117 21.08 -20.77 -17.55
CA MET A 117 22.51 -20.53 -17.30
C MET A 117 22.89 -20.85 -15.86
N GLU A 118 24.16 -21.29 -15.68
CA GLU A 118 24.77 -21.40 -14.36
C GLU A 118 25.29 -20.03 -13.94
N ALA A 119 24.91 -19.61 -12.73
CA ALA A 119 25.39 -18.41 -12.08
C ALA A 119 26.16 -18.74 -10.79
N LYS A 120 27.20 -17.97 -10.52
CA LYS A 120 27.96 -18.00 -9.26
C LYS A 120 27.68 -16.73 -8.48
N PHE A 121 27.29 -16.90 -7.22
CA PHE A 121 27.06 -15.82 -6.27
C PHE A 121 28.14 -15.86 -5.19
N ASP A 122 29.03 -14.91 -5.20
CA ASP A 122 29.95 -14.68 -4.09
C ASP A 122 29.23 -13.82 -3.05
N VAL A 123 28.78 -14.44 -1.95
CA VAL A 123 27.94 -13.81 -0.93
C VAL A 123 28.71 -13.63 0.37
N THR A 124 28.61 -12.45 0.95
CA THR A 124 29.00 -12.18 2.34
C THR A 124 27.74 -11.94 3.16
N ILE A 125 27.50 -12.73 4.18
CA ILE A 125 26.37 -12.59 5.10
C ILE A 125 26.76 -11.60 6.19
N ASN A 126 26.08 -10.43 6.23
CA ASN A 126 26.44 -9.35 7.15
C ASN A 126 25.78 -9.54 8.52
N TYR A 127 24.46 -9.65 8.57
CA TYR A 127 23.67 -9.84 9.79
C TYR A 127 22.24 -10.31 9.46
N ILE A 128 21.57 -10.83 10.46
CA ILE A 128 20.12 -11.05 10.41
C ILE A 128 19.47 -9.80 10.98
N LYS A 129 18.54 -9.20 10.25
CA LYS A 129 17.78 -8.05 10.71
C LYS A 129 16.60 -8.52 11.54
N ILE A 130 16.56 -8.10 12.79
CA ILE A 130 15.45 -8.39 13.70
C ILE A 130 14.60 -7.13 13.82
N THR A 131 13.36 -7.22 13.38
CA THR A 131 12.37 -6.16 13.55
C THR A 131 11.46 -6.51 14.73
N THR A 132 11.41 -5.64 15.72
CA THR A 132 10.59 -5.82 16.91
C THR A 132 9.58 -4.68 17.01
N THR A 133 8.29 -5.02 17.07
CA THR A 133 7.23 -4.05 17.33
C THR A 133 7.21 -3.77 18.84
N PRO A 134 7.39 -2.51 19.26
CA PRO A 134 7.38 -2.16 20.67
C PRO A 134 5.96 -2.27 21.25
N GLU A 135 5.88 -2.52 22.55
CA GLU A 135 4.62 -2.47 23.28
C GLU A 135 4.10 -1.03 23.37
N TYR A 136 2.78 -0.87 23.41
CA TYR A 136 2.12 0.42 23.57
C TYR A 136 2.26 0.92 25.02
N THR A 137 3.26 1.76 25.26
CA THR A 137 3.62 2.29 26.58
C THR A 137 3.70 3.81 26.58
N ASP A 138 3.66 4.43 27.76
CA ASP A 138 3.81 5.88 27.90
C ASP A 138 5.17 6.37 27.38
N ASP A 139 6.22 5.58 27.56
CA ASP A 139 7.56 5.91 27.05
C ASP A 139 7.59 5.88 25.52
N LEU A 140 6.95 4.89 24.87
CA LEU A 140 6.81 4.85 23.42
C LEU A 140 6.05 6.08 22.91
N VAL A 141 4.88 6.35 23.51
CA VAL A 141 4.05 7.49 23.11
C VAL A 141 4.84 8.79 23.24
N LYS A 142 5.52 9.00 24.35
CA LYS A 142 6.31 10.21 24.59
C LYS A 142 7.45 10.36 23.58
N SER A 143 8.19 9.30 23.28
CA SER A 143 9.32 9.36 22.34
C SER A 143 8.85 9.52 20.90
N ALA A 144 7.85 8.77 20.46
CA ALA A 144 7.36 8.76 19.09
C ALA A 144 6.55 10.02 18.73
N THR A 145 6.08 10.78 19.72
CA THR A 145 5.34 12.04 19.52
C THR A 145 6.14 13.29 19.89
N ASP A 146 7.45 13.16 20.07
CA ASP A 146 8.34 14.26 20.51
C ASP A 146 7.84 14.96 21.78
N GLY A 147 7.22 14.19 22.69
CA GLY A 147 6.68 14.69 23.95
C GLY A 147 5.35 15.44 23.84
N LYS A 148 4.72 15.48 22.68
CA LYS A 148 3.39 16.08 22.49
C LYS A 148 2.31 15.38 23.32
N TYR A 149 2.40 14.06 23.43
CA TYR A 149 1.62 13.23 24.34
C TYR A 149 2.58 12.51 25.28
N THR A 150 2.19 12.37 26.54
CA THR A 150 3.08 11.79 27.56
C THR A 150 2.54 10.51 28.15
N THR A 151 1.28 10.16 27.85
CA THR A 151 0.64 8.93 28.31
C THR A 151 -0.10 8.23 27.20
N THR A 152 -0.23 6.92 27.31
CA THR A 152 -1.08 6.10 26.43
C THR A 152 -2.54 6.55 26.46
N ALA A 153 -3.03 6.97 27.63
CA ALA A 153 -4.41 7.47 27.77
C ALA A 153 -4.66 8.74 26.95
N ASP A 154 -3.75 9.73 27.02
CA ASP A 154 -3.88 10.96 26.24
C ASP A 154 -3.79 10.71 24.74
N TYR A 155 -2.90 9.80 24.32
CA TYR A 155 -2.74 9.49 22.92
C TYR A 155 -3.92 8.66 22.38
N THR A 156 -4.42 7.69 23.15
CA THR A 156 -5.64 6.94 22.80
C THR A 156 -6.83 7.89 22.65
N LYS A 157 -6.97 8.87 23.57
CA LYS A 157 -8.00 9.90 23.44
C LYS A 157 -7.86 10.68 22.14
N TYR A 158 -6.67 11.10 21.80
CA TYR A 158 -6.38 11.81 20.53
C TYR A 158 -6.78 10.95 19.32
N LEU A 159 -6.38 9.68 19.28
CA LEU A 159 -6.74 8.76 18.19
C LEU A 159 -8.25 8.58 18.09
N THR A 160 -8.95 8.45 19.23
CA THR A 160 -10.41 8.35 19.27
C THR A 160 -11.08 9.61 18.74
N ASP A 161 -10.59 10.79 19.14
CA ASP A 161 -11.12 12.08 18.69
C ASP A 161 -10.92 12.27 17.16
N GLU A 162 -9.78 11.83 16.61
CA GLU A 162 -9.53 11.86 15.16
C GLU A 162 -10.44 10.88 14.40
N LEU A 163 -10.57 9.63 14.88
CA LEU A 163 -11.50 8.66 14.31
C LEU A 163 -12.95 9.17 14.33
N GLN A 164 -13.34 9.84 15.42
CA GLN A 164 -14.69 10.42 15.53
C GLN A 164 -14.92 11.53 14.50
N LYS A 165 -13.95 12.42 14.30
CA LYS A 165 -14.03 13.45 13.25
C LYS A 165 -14.15 12.86 11.86
N ASP A 166 -13.38 11.80 11.58
CA ASP A 166 -13.43 11.12 10.29
C ASP A 166 -14.77 10.39 10.09
N ALA A 167 -15.29 9.74 11.13
CA ALA A 167 -16.60 9.10 11.11
C ALA A 167 -17.73 10.13 10.90
N ASP A 168 -17.69 11.26 11.61
CA ASP A 168 -18.66 12.34 11.45
C ASP A 168 -18.64 12.91 10.03
N LYS A 169 -17.44 13.21 9.50
CA LYS A 169 -17.28 13.73 8.14
C LYS A 169 -17.76 12.73 7.08
N SER A 170 -17.44 11.45 7.24
CA SER A 170 -17.88 10.39 6.33
C SER A 170 -19.38 10.22 6.37
N ALA A 171 -19.98 10.21 7.57
CA ALA A 171 -21.42 10.11 7.76
C ALA A 171 -22.14 11.33 7.17
N ASP A 172 -21.63 12.55 7.39
CA ASP A 172 -22.21 13.77 6.80
C ASP A 172 -22.23 13.73 5.28
N ASN A 173 -21.15 13.24 4.66
CA ASN A 173 -21.07 13.11 3.21
C ASN A 173 -22.07 12.06 2.69
N THR A 174 -22.16 10.92 3.36
CA THR A 174 -23.09 9.84 3.02
C THR A 174 -24.55 10.29 3.20
N ASP A 175 -24.85 10.93 4.32
CA ASP A 175 -26.18 11.44 4.62
C ASP A 175 -26.62 12.50 3.59
N ARG A 176 -25.70 13.40 3.24
CA ARG A 176 -25.95 14.39 2.17
C ARG A 176 -26.22 13.72 0.83
N ALA A 177 -25.45 12.70 0.47
CA ALA A 177 -25.66 11.96 -0.78
C ALA A 177 -27.01 11.23 -0.77
N ASN A 178 -27.39 10.61 0.35
CA ASN A 178 -28.67 9.92 0.51
C ASN A 178 -29.85 10.89 0.41
N VAL A 179 -29.77 12.06 1.06
CA VAL A 179 -30.79 13.11 0.97
C VAL A 179 -30.92 13.63 -0.47
N LEU A 180 -29.80 13.93 -1.14
CA LEU A 180 -29.80 14.38 -2.54
C LEU A 180 -30.40 13.32 -3.47
N LYS A 181 -30.09 12.04 -3.25
CA LYS A 181 -30.67 10.93 -4.01
C LYS A 181 -32.18 10.88 -3.81
N ALA A 182 -32.66 10.97 -2.57
CA ALA A 182 -34.09 10.96 -2.26
C ALA A 182 -34.82 12.17 -2.84
N ILE A 183 -34.19 13.37 -2.85
CA ILE A 183 -34.72 14.56 -3.53
C ILE A 183 -34.83 14.31 -5.03
N LYS A 184 -33.77 13.77 -5.65
CA LYS A 184 -33.74 13.48 -7.08
C LYS A 184 -34.84 12.51 -7.49
N GLU A 185 -35.09 11.46 -6.71
CA GLU A 185 -36.12 10.47 -6.97
C GLU A 185 -37.55 11.05 -6.91
N LYS A 186 -37.77 12.05 -6.04
CA LYS A 186 -39.05 12.78 -5.95
C LYS A 186 -39.16 13.96 -6.91
N THR A 187 -38.09 14.34 -7.60
CA THR A 187 -38.02 15.52 -8.47
C THR A 187 -38.42 15.17 -9.90
N THR A 188 -39.39 15.90 -10.46
CA THR A 188 -39.73 15.80 -11.88
C THR A 188 -39.08 16.96 -12.64
N PHE A 189 -38.20 16.66 -13.55
CA PHE A 189 -37.61 17.66 -14.44
C PHE A 189 -38.51 17.85 -15.65
N THR A 190 -39.14 18.99 -15.76
CA THR A 190 -40.07 19.32 -16.86
C THR A 190 -39.34 19.94 -18.07
N LYS A 191 -38.19 20.57 -17.86
CA LYS A 191 -37.34 21.18 -18.89
C LYS A 191 -35.93 21.39 -18.38
N TYR A 192 -34.95 21.08 -19.22
CA TYR A 192 -33.57 21.52 -19.03
C TYR A 192 -33.29 22.77 -19.86
N PRO A 193 -32.48 23.72 -19.39
CA PRO A 193 -32.03 24.84 -20.23
C PRO A 193 -31.31 24.30 -21.46
N GLU A 194 -31.52 24.97 -22.60
CA GLU A 194 -30.92 24.58 -23.87
C GLU A 194 -29.39 24.70 -23.80
N GLY A 195 -28.69 23.65 -24.21
CA GLY A 195 -27.21 23.55 -24.20
C GLY A 195 -26.52 23.32 -22.88
N GLU A 196 -27.22 23.36 -21.72
CA GLU A 196 -26.58 23.10 -20.42
C GLU A 196 -26.18 21.63 -20.24
N ILE A 197 -26.96 20.70 -20.76
CA ILE A 197 -26.62 19.27 -20.71
C ILE A 197 -25.37 19.02 -21.54
N ASP A 198 -25.34 19.55 -22.77
CA ASP A 198 -24.18 19.36 -23.66
C ASP A 198 -22.91 20.01 -23.07
N ALA A 199 -23.03 21.20 -22.46
CA ALA A 199 -21.92 21.85 -21.77
C ALA A 199 -21.43 21.04 -20.57
N TYR A 200 -22.34 20.45 -19.80
CA TYR A 200 -21.98 19.59 -18.66
C TYR A 200 -21.30 18.29 -19.12
N VAL A 201 -21.88 17.61 -20.11
CA VAL A 201 -21.29 16.38 -20.70
C VAL A 201 -19.89 16.70 -21.23
N LYS A 202 -19.74 17.80 -21.97
CA LYS A 202 -18.41 18.22 -22.45
C LYS A 202 -17.43 18.41 -21.28
N SER A 203 -17.82 19.13 -20.24
CA SER A 203 -16.95 19.35 -19.06
C SER A 203 -16.55 18.05 -18.38
N VAL A 204 -17.45 17.07 -18.27
CA VAL A 204 -17.16 15.75 -17.70
C VAL A 204 -16.16 15.00 -18.61
N MET A 205 -16.39 15.04 -19.92
CA MET A 205 -15.50 14.35 -20.87
C MET A 205 -14.11 14.99 -20.92
N ASP A 206 -14.00 16.32 -20.88
CA ASP A 206 -12.73 17.05 -20.80
C ASP A 206 -11.91 16.63 -19.54
N ASN A 207 -12.59 16.43 -18.39
CA ASN A 207 -11.96 15.94 -17.17
C ASN A 207 -11.50 14.47 -17.28
N ILE A 208 -12.29 13.62 -17.90
CA ILE A 208 -11.96 12.22 -18.16
C ILE A 208 -10.74 12.13 -19.09
N GLU A 209 -10.72 12.92 -20.18
CA GLU A 209 -9.61 12.98 -21.12
C GLU A 209 -8.31 13.41 -20.43
N SER A 210 -8.39 14.46 -19.60
CA SER A 210 -7.27 14.92 -18.79
C SER A 210 -6.75 13.82 -17.85
N SER A 211 -7.65 13.13 -17.17
CA SER A 211 -7.31 12.03 -16.26
C SER A 211 -6.69 10.85 -17.00
N ALA A 212 -7.29 10.41 -18.10
CA ALA A 212 -6.76 9.33 -18.95
C ALA A 212 -5.33 9.64 -19.43
N SER A 213 -5.09 10.90 -19.83
CA SER A 213 -3.77 11.37 -20.24
C SER A 213 -2.73 11.28 -19.12
N GLN A 214 -3.11 11.59 -17.88
CA GLN A 214 -2.21 11.44 -16.72
C GLN A 214 -1.80 9.99 -16.46
N TYR A 215 -2.70 9.04 -16.75
CA TYR A 215 -2.41 7.60 -16.67
C TYR A 215 -1.74 7.04 -17.93
N GLY A 216 -1.55 7.84 -18.97
CA GLY A 216 -0.96 7.40 -20.25
C GLY A 216 -1.82 6.41 -21.03
N ILE A 217 -3.14 6.41 -20.82
CA ILE A 217 -4.10 5.50 -21.45
C ILE A 217 -5.17 6.29 -22.23
N GLY A 218 -5.83 5.64 -23.18
CA GLY A 218 -6.94 6.24 -23.93
C GLY A 218 -8.22 6.32 -23.11
N VAL A 219 -9.11 7.29 -23.46
CA VAL A 219 -10.41 7.48 -22.81
C VAL A 219 -11.25 6.22 -22.71
N PRO A 220 -11.41 5.37 -23.77
CA PRO A 220 -12.17 4.13 -23.62
C PRO A 220 -11.61 3.19 -22.56
N THR A 221 -10.27 3.05 -22.50
CA THR A 221 -9.60 2.20 -21.51
C THR A 221 -9.80 2.76 -20.10
N PHE A 222 -9.72 4.09 -19.93
CA PHE A 222 -9.97 4.77 -18.66
C PHE A 222 -11.42 4.56 -18.20
N LEU A 223 -12.40 4.75 -19.08
CA LEU A 223 -13.81 4.52 -18.77
C LEU A 223 -14.09 3.08 -18.37
N GLN A 224 -13.48 2.11 -19.07
CA GLN A 224 -13.63 0.71 -18.71
C GLN A 224 -13.04 0.37 -17.34
N TYR A 225 -11.84 0.88 -17.04
CA TYR A 225 -11.13 0.57 -15.79
C TYR A 225 -11.77 1.22 -14.56
N PHE A 226 -12.19 2.49 -14.68
CA PHE A 226 -12.62 3.29 -13.53
C PHE A 226 -14.14 3.41 -13.38
N TYR A 227 -14.89 3.25 -14.46
CA TYR A 227 -16.34 3.44 -14.48
C TYR A 227 -17.12 2.22 -15.00
N GLY A 228 -16.47 1.23 -15.58
CA GLY A 228 -17.09 0.01 -16.09
C GLY A 228 -17.82 0.17 -17.44
N TYR A 229 -17.62 1.29 -18.15
CA TYR A 229 -18.20 1.55 -19.48
C TYR A 229 -17.22 1.18 -20.59
N THR A 230 -17.74 0.60 -21.67
CA THR A 230 -16.90 0.11 -22.79
C THR A 230 -16.51 1.21 -23.78
N ASP A 231 -17.27 2.30 -23.83
CA ASP A 231 -17.07 3.43 -24.74
C ASP A 231 -17.73 4.71 -24.20
N GLU A 232 -17.44 5.84 -24.85
CA GLU A 232 -17.98 7.14 -24.48
C GLU A 232 -19.50 7.24 -24.68
N ALA A 233 -20.03 6.61 -25.71
CA ALA A 233 -21.46 6.68 -26.02
C ALA A 233 -22.32 5.95 -24.98
N SER A 234 -21.79 4.92 -24.35
CA SER A 234 -22.46 4.21 -23.25
C SER A 234 -22.34 4.92 -21.91
N PHE A 235 -21.34 5.81 -21.78
CA PHE A 235 -21.11 6.61 -20.58
C PHE A 235 -21.96 7.88 -20.55
N VAL A 236 -22.18 8.53 -21.69
CA VAL A 236 -22.97 9.76 -21.87
C VAL A 236 -24.44 9.44 -22.07
#